data_dc64f9c5066ce3513953dc59bec60cb4
#
_entry.id   dc64f9c5066ce3513953dc59bec60cb4
#
_cell.length_a   1.000
_cell.length_b   1.000
_cell.length_c   1.000
_cell.angle_alpha   90.00
_cell.angle_beta   90.00
_cell.angle_gamma   90.00
#
_symmetry.space_group_name_H-M   'P 1'
#
loop_
_entity.id
_entity.type
_entity.pdbx_description
1 polymer ?
#
loop_
_entity_poly.entity_id
_entity_poly.type
_entity_poly.pdbx_seq_one_letter_code
_entity_poly.pdbx_strand_id
1 'polypeptide(L)'
;WPLLAGILIGLGASMKVYPILFLGVVLVLALRTGRWRPLLLVGAGTAGAWLVVNLPFMLANFASWSYFLEFTRDRGAGLSSLWHAWNVTASVLPGAPQFTPEVINVAGFWLFAGSCAGICVLGLLAPRRPRVASLLFLVVAAFVLFNKVYSPQFVVWLVPLAALAWPRWRDFLAWQLVEALHFWAIWMYLYSGSTDVKAQNTFPEAFYVLAVAGHMAATAYLVYRVARSVWDPGTDPVRRVGQEDPQAGPFAGAERDPLPRLPWIGRPLRHDGSEPLHQTVDPSSSAAP
;
A
#
# COMPACT_ATOMS: atom_id res chain seq x y z
N TRP A 1 18.49 4.62 10.41
CA TRP A 1 18.11 5.07 11.78
C TRP A 1 16.72 4.52 12.13
N PRO A 2 16.66 3.24 12.59
CA PRO A 2 15.36 2.59 12.84
C PRO A 2 14.51 3.31 13.89
N LEU A 3 15.13 3.81 14.95
CA LEU A 3 14.42 4.53 16.02
C LEU A 3 13.76 5.81 15.47
N LEU A 4 14.47 6.60 14.64
CA LEU A 4 13.90 7.80 14.02
C LEU A 4 12.74 7.44 13.08
N ALA A 5 12.89 6.39 12.28
CA ALA A 5 11.78 5.89 11.44
C ALA A 5 10.56 5.54 12.30
N GLY A 6 10.76 4.87 13.45
CA GLY A 6 9.70 4.59 14.40
C GLY A 6 9.05 5.86 14.96
N ILE A 7 9.83 6.85 15.37
CA ILE A 7 9.31 8.13 15.86
C ILE A 7 8.42 8.79 14.79
N LEU A 8 8.88 8.85 13.53
CA LEU A 8 8.11 9.43 12.44
C LEU A 8 6.80 8.65 12.16
N ILE A 9 6.84 7.32 12.25
CA ILE A 9 5.64 6.48 12.13
C ILE A 9 4.67 6.79 13.28
N GLY A 10 5.15 6.90 14.52
CA GLY A 10 4.32 7.19 15.68
C GLY A 10 3.66 8.58 15.62
N LEU A 11 4.40 9.60 15.21
CA LEU A 11 3.86 10.94 14.95
C LEU A 11 2.82 10.89 13.82
N GLY A 12 3.13 10.22 12.71
CA GLY A 12 2.21 10.03 11.60
C GLY A 12 0.95 9.29 12.02
N ALA A 13 1.05 8.24 12.84
CA ALA A 13 -0.07 7.46 13.37
C ALA A 13 -0.96 8.28 14.30
N SER A 14 -0.41 9.26 15.00
CA SER A 14 -1.19 10.22 15.80
C SER A 14 -2.02 11.18 14.94
N MET A 15 -1.62 11.43 13.71
CA MET A 15 -2.37 12.27 12.77
C MET A 15 -3.34 11.44 11.90
N LYS A 16 -2.90 10.27 11.44
CA LYS A 16 -3.65 9.35 10.59
C LYS A 16 -3.21 7.91 10.90
N VAL A 17 -4.16 6.99 11.04
CA VAL A 17 -3.89 5.62 11.52
C VAL A 17 -2.98 4.81 10.57
N TYR A 18 -3.05 5.04 9.24
CA TYR A 18 -2.39 4.16 8.27
C TYR A 18 -0.87 3.99 8.43
N PRO A 19 -0.06 4.95 8.94
CA PRO A 19 1.38 4.72 9.10
C PRO A 19 1.73 3.58 10.07
N ILE A 20 0.84 3.23 11.00
CA ILE A 20 1.06 2.09 11.91
C ILE A 20 1.19 0.76 11.15
N LEU A 21 0.59 0.66 9.96
CA LEU A 21 0.66 -0.52 9.10
C LEU A 21 2.10 -0.82 8.65
N PHE A 22 2.98 0.17 8.68
CA PHE A 22 4.38 0.01 8.32
C PHE A 22 5.12 -0.94 9.28
N LEU A 23 4.65 -1.07 10.52
CA LEU A 23 5.19 -2.05 11.47
C LEU A 23 5.03 -3.49 10.96
N GLY A 24 3.93 -3.81 10.29
CA GLY A 24 3.71 -5.11 9.66
C GLY A 24 4.74 -5.41 8.55
N VAL A 25 5.11 -4.39 7.77
CA VAL A 25 6.16 -4.51 6.74
C VAL A 25 7.53 -4.76 7.39
N VAL A 26 7.86 -3.99 8.44
CA VAL A 26 9.11 -4.18 9.19
C VAL A 26 9.17 -5.57 9.82
N LEU A 27 8.03 -6.09 10.31
CA LEU A 27 7.93 -7.46 10.85
C LEU A 27 8.23 -8.51 9.77
N VAL A 28 7.62 -8.42 8.58
CA VAL A 28 7.88 -9.35 7.47
C VAL A 28 9.36 -9.35 7.10
N LEU A 29 9.99 -8.17 7.03
CA LEU A 29 11.41 -8.05 6.72
C LEU A 29 12.31 -8.56 7.85
N ALA A 30 11.93 -8.38 9.11
CA ALA A 30 12.65 -8.94 10.25
C ALA A 30 12.60 -10.48 10.24
N LEU A 31 11.45 -11.07 9.95
CA LEU A 31 11.26 -12.50 9.76
C LEU A 31 12.14 -13.05 8.62
N ARG A 32 12.19 -12.34 7.49
CA ARG A 32 12.98 -12.73 6.30
C ARG A 32 14.49 -12.62 6.50
N THR A 33 14.94 -11.72 7.36
CA THR A 33 16.36 -11.42 7.53
C THR A 33 16.95 -11.89 8.85
N GLY A 34 16.10 -12.29 9.81
CA GLY A 34 16.50 -12.59 11.19
C GLY A 34 16.95 -11.35 11.99
N ARG A 35 16.79 -10.13 11.43
CA ARG A 35 17.23 -8.87 12.06
C ARG A 35 16.10 -8.27 12.91
N TRP A 36 16.00 -8.68 14.18
CA TRP A 36 14.95 -8.23 15.09
C TRP A 36 15.18 -6.84 15.69
N ARG A 37 16.45 -6.45 15.86
CA ARG A 37 16.80 -5.14 16.44
C ARG A 37 16.15 -3.96 15.72
N PRO A 38 16.11 -3.87 14.37
CA PRO A 38 15.35 -2.83 13.65
C PRO A 38 13.87 -2.82 14.01
N LEU A 39 13.21 -3.98 14.09
CA LEU A 39 11.79 -4.06 14.45
C LEU A 39 11.55 -3.51 15.86
N LEU A 40 12.37 -3.90 16.84
CA LEU A 40 12.24 -3.43 18.22
C LEU A 40 12.45 -1.92 18.33
N LEU A 41 13.45 -1.36 17.62
CA LEU A 41 13.71 0.07 17.63
C LEU A 41 12.61 0.86 16.92
N VAL A 42 12.10 0.39 15.78
CA VAL A 42 10.98 1.02 15.09
C VAL A 42 9.73 0.95 15.96
N GLY A 43 9.43 -0.22 16.55
CA GLY A 43 8.29 -0.40 17.44
C GLY A 43 8.35 0.51 18.67
N ALA A 44 9.50 0.56 19.35
CA ALA A 44 9.71 1.44 20.51
C ALA A 44 9.57 2.91 20.16
N GLY A 45 10.16 3.35 19.03
CA GLY A 45 10.02 4.72 18.53
C GLY A 45 8.56 5.07 18.21
N THR A 46 7.84 4.14 17.54
CA THR A 46 6.42 4.31 17.22
C THR A 46 5.57 4.43 18.47
N ALA A 47 5.70 3.50 19.41
CA ALA A 47 4.95 3.49 20.66
C ALA A 47 5.26 4.72 21.50
N GLY A 48 6.54 5.07 21.67
CA GLY A 48 6.97 6.23 22.45
C GLY A 48 6.43 7.54 21.88
N ALA A 49 6.59 7.79 20.58
CA ALA A 49 6.11 9.01 19.95
C ALA A 49 4.57 9.10 19.97
N TRP A 50 3.88 7.98 19.72
CA TRP A 50 2.42 7.94 19.78
C TRP A 50 1.90 8.23 21.21
N LEU A 51 2.54 7.63 22.22
CA LEU A 51 2.18 7.89 23.64
C LEU A 51 2.42 9.33 24.02
N VAL A 52 3.56 9.91 23.67
CA VAL A 52 3.87 11.33 23.97
C VAL A 52 2.78 12.26 23.42
N VAL A 53 2.26 11.98 22.23
CA VAL A 53 1.20 12.82 21.63
C VAL A 53 -0.17 12.52 22.25
N ASN A 54 -0.54 11.27 22.43
CA ASN A 54 -1.92 10.88 22.76
C ASN A 54 -2.18 10.84 24.27
N LEU A 55 -1.20 10.42 25.08
CA LEU A 55 -1.39 10.20 26.53
C LEU A 55 -1.89 11.44 27.28
N PRO A 56 -1.40 12.67 27.03
CA PRO A 56 -1.93 13.86 27.68
C PRO A 56 -3.44 14.07 27.46
N PHE A 57 -3.90 13.83 26.23
CA PHE A 57 -5.32 13.94 25.89
C PHE A 57 -6.17 12.82 26.48
N MET A 58 -5.63 11.59 26.49
CA MET A 58 -6.28 10.44 27.12
C MET A 58 -6.47 10.66 28.63
N LEU A 59 -5.47 11.20 29.30
CA LEU A 59 -5.53 11.49 30.74
C LEU A 59 -6.43 12.69 31.04
N ALA A 60 -6.47 13.69 30.17
CA ALA A 60 -7.31 14.86 30.36
C ALA A 60 -8.80 14.54 30.17
N ASN A 61 -9.17 13.82 29.11
CA ASN A 61 -10.55 13.39 28.85
C ASN A 61 -10.58 12.22 27.88
N PHE A 62 -10.68 11.01 28.41
CA PHE A 62 -10.69 9.79 27.61
C PHE A 62 -11.88 9.71 26.64
N ALA A 63 -13.07 10.15 27.09
CA ALA A 63 -14.27 10.11 26.25
C ALA A 63 -14.13 11.00 25.01
N SER A 64 -13.60 12.22 25.19
CA SER A 64 -13.34 13.12 24.06
C SER A 64 -12.26 12.58 23.13
N TRP A 65 -11.21 11.94 23.66
CA TRP A 65 -10.16 11.33 22.86
C TRP A 65 -10.69 10.12 22.08
N SER A 66 -11.52 9.28 22.67
CA SER A 66 -12.08 8.07 22.03
C SER A 66 -13.23 8.36 21.08
N TYR A 67 -13.83 9.55 21.12
CA TYR A 67 -14.98 9.93 20.28
C TYR A 67 -14.77 9.67 18.79
N PHE A 68 -13.56 9.87 18.29
CA PHE A 68 -13.22 9.57 16.91
C PHE A 68 -13.45 8.09 16.55
N LEU A 69 -13.19 7.17 17.48
CA LEU A 69 -13.41 5.74 17.26
C LEU A 69 -14.90 5.42 17.15
N GLU A 70 -15.72 6.02 18.02
CA GLU A 70 -17.18 5.87 17.97
C GLU A 70 -17.75 6.45 16.68
N PHE A 71 -17.40 7.70 16.37
CA PHE A 71 -17.79 8.34 15.12
C PHE A 71 -17.38 7.51 13.89
N THR A 72 -16.17 6.96 13.91
CA THR A 72 -15.69 6.11 12.80
C THR A 72 -16.48 4.82 12.72
N ARG A 73 -16.86 4.21 13.84
CA ARG A 73 -17.65 2.98 13.86
C ARG A 73 -19.06 3.20 13.29
N ASP A 74 -19.70 4.30 13.68
CA ASP A 74 -21.12 4.51 13.41
C ASP A 74 -21.41 5.18 12.06
N ARG A 75 -20.38 5.82 11.44
CA ARG A 75 -20.56 6.43 10.12
C ARG A 75 -20.74 5.36 9.03
N GLY A 76 -21.64 5.65 8.08
CA GLY A 76 -21.88 4.82 6.89
C GLY A 76 -20.75 4.86 5.85
N ALA A 77 -21.06 4.30 4.69
CA ALA A 77 -20.17 4.33 3.53
C ALA A 77 -19.83 5.76 3.13
N GLY A 78 -18.55 6.07 3.06
CA GLY A 78 -18.08 7.36 2.58
C GLY A 78 -17.95 7.41 1.06
N LEU A 79 -18.00 8.61 0.53
CA LEU A 79 -17.82 8.87 -0.90
C LEU A 79 -16.54 8.20 -1.43
N SER A 80 -16.60 7.80 -2.70
CA SER A 80 -15.51 7.12 -3.43
C SER A 80 -15.12 5.74 -2.92
N SER A 81 -15.80 5.20 -1.91
CA SER A 81 -15.62 3.81 -1.50
C SER A 81 -16.45 2.86 -2.36
N LEU A 82 -15.98 1.61 -2.47
CA LEU A 82 -16.76 0.52 -3.09
C LEU A 82 -18.15 0.38 -2.45
N TRP A 83 -18.23 0.54 -1.15
CA TRP A 83 -19.46 0.45 -0.36
C TRP A 83 -20.48 1.52 -0.74
N HIS A 84 -20.02 2.75 -0.91
CA HIS A 84 -20.91 3.85 -1.32
C HIS A 84 -21.37 3.68 -2.77
N ALA A 85 -20.46 3.32 -3.69
CA ALA A 85 -20.83 3.06 -5.09
C ALA A 85 -21.87 1.94 -5.20
N TRP A 86 -21.72 0.88 -4.38
CA TRP A 86 -22.74 -0.16 -4.31
C TRP A 86 -24.08 0.37 -3.79
N ASN A 87 -24.07 1.13 -2.68
CA ASN A 87 -25.32 1.63 -2.09
C ASN A 87 -26.06 2.59 -3.04
N VAL A 88 -25.34 3.41 -3.82
CA VAL A 88 -25.91 4.22 -4.90
C VAL A 88 -26.53 3.31 -5.98
N THR A 89 -25.83 2.27 -6.41
CA THR A 89 -26.35 1.32 -7.40
C THR A 89 -27.57 0.57 -6.87
N ALA A 90 -27.51 0.12 -5.61
CA ALA A 90 -28.59 -0.62 -4.97
C ALA A 90 -29.86 0.24 -4.77
N SER A 91 -29.72 1.57 -4.67
CA SER A 91 -30.89 2.46 -4.53
C SER A 91 -31.81 2.48 -5.75
N VAL A 92 -31.26 2.15 -6.93
CA VAL A 92 -32.01 2.11 -8.20
C VAL A 92 -32.33 0.68 -8.67
N LEU A 93 -31.83 -0.35 -8.00
CA LEU A 93 -32.07 -1.76 -8.31
C LEU A 93 -33.14 -2.34 -7.38
N PRO A 94 -34.34 -2.74 -7.89
CA PRO A 94 -35.39 -3.32 -7.05
C PRO A 94 -34.89 -4.56 -6.27
N GLY A 95 -35.04 -4.53 -4.94
CA GLY A 95 -34.69 -5.65 -4.06
C GLY A 95 -33.19 -5.81 -3.77
N ALA A 96 -32.32 -4.95 -4.28
CA ALA A 96 -30.90 -5.00 -3.94
C ALA A 96 -30.67 -4.48 -2.51
N PRO A 97 -29.94 -5.22 -1.64
CA PRO A 97 -29.69 -4.79 -0.27
C PRO A 97 -28.62 -3.65 -0.26
N GLN A 98 -28.85 -2.64 0.55
CA GLN A 98 -27.84 -1.65 0.89
C GLN A 98 -26.98 -2.14 2.05
N PHE A 99 -25.71 -1.82 2.03
CA PHE A 99 -24.78 -2.14 3.13
C PHE A 99 -24.97 -1.15 4.28
N THR A 100 -25.27 -1.68 5.47
CA THR A 100 -25.31 -0.90 6.71
C THR A 100 -23.90 -0.66 7.26
N PRO A 101 -23.70 0.32 8.18
CA PRO A 101 -22.40 0.55 8.81
C PRO A 101 -21.80 -0.71 9.46
N GLU A 102 -22.62 -1.55 10.09
CA GLU A 102 -22.21 -2.79 10.74
C GLU A 102 -21.63 -3.78 9.73
N VAL A 103 -22.37 -4.01 8.63
CA VAL A 103 -21.91 -4.91 7.55
C VAL A 103 -20.60 -4.40 6.95
N ILE A 104 -20.50 -3.09 6.69
CA ILE A 104 -19.29 -2.48 6.12
C ILE A 104 -18.10 -2.63 7.08
N ASN A 105 -18.31 -2.41 8.39
CA ASN A 105 -17.25 -2.54 9.38
C ASN A 105 -16.71 -3.98 9.44
N VAL A 106 -17.60 -4.97 9.48
CA VAL A 106 -17.22 -6.40 9.54
C VAL A 106 -16.56 -6.84 8.25
N ALA A 107 -17.20 -6.59 7.10
CA ALA A 107 -16.68 -7.01 5.80
C ALA A 107 -15.37 -6.28 5.45
N GLY A 108 -15.32 -4.96 5.65
CA GLY A 108 -14.11 -4.17 5.41
C GLY A 108 -12.94 -4.61 6.29
N PHE A 109 -13.18 -4.92 7.57
CA PHE A 109 -12.17 -5.46 8.46
C PHE A 109 -11.61 -6.80 7.95
N TRP A 110 -12.47 -7.76 7.60
CA TRP A 110 -12.02 -9.08 7.15
C TRP A 110 -11.35 -9.05 5.78
N LEU A 111 -11.83 -8.21 4.85
CA LEU A 111 -11.17 -8.01 3.56
C LEU A 111 -9.78 -7.40 3.72
N PHE A 112 -9.65 -6.41 4.60
CA PHE A 112 -8.35 -5.81 4.90
C PHE A 112 -7.42 -6.78 5.65
N ALA A 113 -7.92 -7.47 6.68
CA ALA A 113 -7.14 -8.46 7.43
C ALA A 113 -6.68 -9.62 6.53
N GLY A 114 -7.56 -10.13 5.68
CA GLY A 114 -7.22 -11.15 4.67
C GLY A 114 -6.16 -10.65 3.69
N SER A 115 -6.26 -9.39 3.25
CA SER A 115 -5.24 -8.77 2.39
C SER A 115 -3.89 -8.64 3.10
N CYS A 116 -3.88 -8.22 4.37
CA CYS A 116 -2.64 -8.19 5.17
C CYS A 116 -2.02 -9.57 5.32
N ALA A 117 -2.85 -10.60 5.59
CA ALA A 117 -2.39 -11.99 5.65
C ALA A 117 -1.82 -12.45 4.29
N GLY A 118 -2.51 -12.14 3.19
CA GLY A 118 -2.02 -12.43 1.83
C GLY A 118 -0.71 -11.73 1.50
N ILE A 119 -0.56 -10.45 1.87
CA ILE A 119 0.68 -9.68 1.68
C ILE A 119 1.80 -10.27 2.55
N CYS A 120 1.51 -10.68 3.78
CA CYS A 120 2.45 -11.36 4.66
C CYS A 120 2.93 -12.68 4.03
N VAL A 121 2.01 -13.54 3.60
CA VAL A 121 2.32 -14.79 2.92
C VAL A 121 3.14 -14.55 1.65
N LEU A 122 2.72 -13.60 0.81
CA LEU A 122 3.46 -13.19 -0.38
C LEU A 122 4.88 -12.75 -0.03
N GLY A 123 5.03 -11.92 1.02
CA GLY A 123 6.32 -11.41 1.48
C GLY A 123 7.23 -12.50 2.03
N LEU A 124 6.67 -13.47 2.76
CA LEU A 124 7.41 -14.57 3.35
C LEU A 124 7.79 -15.65 2.32
N LEU A 125 6.93 -15.93 1.34
CA LEU A 125 7.14 -16.98 0.35
C LEU A 125 7.81 -16.48 -0.95
N ALA A 126 7.97 -15.19 -1.15
CA ALA A 126 8.61 -14.62 -2.34
C ALA A 126 10.01 -15.21 -2.56
N PRO A 127 10.43 -15.52 -3.81
CA PRO A 127 11.72 -16.14 -4.11
C PRO A 127 12.92 -15.25 -3.75
N ARG A 128 12.74 -13.93 -3.75
CA ARG A 128 13.69 -12.96 -3.22
C ARG A 128 13.02 -12.12 -2.14
N ARG A 129 13.79 -11.60 -1.18
CA ARG A 129 13.27 -10.66 -0.17
C ARG A 129 12.55 -9.51 -0.86
N PRO A 130 11.26 -9.25 -0.51
CA PRO A 130 10.51 -8.15 -1.11
C PRO A 130 11.16 -6.80 -0.81
N ARG A 131 11.04 -5.85 -1.72
CA ARG A 131 11.45 -4.48 -1.46
C ARG A 131 10.53 -3.82 -0.44
N VAL A 132 11.10 -2.98 0.43
CA VAL A 132 10.35 -2.21 1.44
C VAL A 132 9.21 -1.43 0.79
N ALA A 133 9.51 -0.68 -0.28
CA ALA A 133 8.53 0.13 -0.99
C ALA A 133 7.36 -0.70 -1.54
N SER A 134 7.63 -1.92 -2.05
CA SER A 134 6.59 -2.80 -2.58
C SER A 134 5.60 -3.22 -1.49
N LEU A 135 6.09 -3.64 -0.32
CA LEU A 135 5.22 -4.05 0.79
C LEU A 135 4.46 -2.85 1.37
N LEU A 136 5.10 -1.68 1.51
CA LEU A 136 4.44 -0.46 1.98
C LEU A 136 3.30 -0.05 1.04
N PHE A 137 3.53 -0.06 -0.26
CA PHE A 137 2.49 0.23 -1.24
C PHE A 137 1.32 -0.75 -1.13
N LEU A 138 1.60 -2.06 -1.09
CA LEU A 138 0.56 -3.09 -1.03
C LEU A 138 -0.33 -2.95 0.21
N VAL A 139 0.25 -2.73 1.39
CA VAL A 139 -0.53 -2.64 2.64
C VAL A 139 -1.37 -1.37 2.70
N VAL A 140 -0.83 -0.22 2.24
CA VAL A 140 -1.61 1.03 2.21
C VAL A 140 -2.68 0.99 1.12
N ALA A 141 -2.39 0.43 -0.04
CA ALA A 141 -3.39 0.24 -1.09
C ALA A 141 -4.53 -0.68 -0.64
N ALA A 142 -4.22 -1.80 0.04
CA ALA A 142 -5.24 -2.67 0.63
C ALA A 142 -6.10 -1.91 1.67
N PHE A 143 -5.46 -1.09 2.51
CA PHE A 143 -6.17 -0.27 3.49
C PHE A 143 -7.17 0.69 2.82
N VAL A 144 -6.77 1.43 1.80
CA VAL A 144 -7.68 2.39 1.15
C VAL A 144 -8.76 1.72 0.31
N LEU A 145 -8.44 0.59 -0.37
CA LEU A 145 -9.39 -0.13 -1.22
C LEU A 145 -10.55 -0.74 -0.42
N PHE A 146 -10.29 -1.26 0.78
CA PHE A 146 -11.32 -1.91 1.61
C PHE A 146 -11.89 -1.04 2.71
N ASN A 147 -11.34 0.19 2.87
CA ASN A 147 -11.88 1.14 3.83
C ASN A 147 -13.30 1.57 3.44
N LYS A 148 -14.13 1.87 4.43
CA LYS A 148 -15.46 2.44 4.19
C LYS A 148 -15.44 3.87 3.64
N VAL A 149 -14.28 4.52 3.59
CA VAL A 149 -14.05 5.84 2.99
C VAL A 149 -12.80 5.77 2.14
N TYR A 150 -12.90 6.09 0.86
CA TYR A 150 -11.75 6.28 0.01
C TYR A 150 -11.75 7.72 -0.55
N SER A 151 -11.59 8.68 0.34
CA SER A 151 -11.55 10.10 -0.05
C SER A 151 -10.45 10.36 -1.10
N PRO A 152 -10.69 11.24 -2.11
CA PRO A 152 -9.69 11.56 -3.14
C PRO A 152 -8.32 11.95 -2.59
N GLN A 153 -8.27 12.61 -1.42
CA GLN A 153 -7.02 12.95 -0.74
C GLN A 153 -6.16 11.73 -0.35
N PHE A 154 -6.73 10.51 -0.25
CA PHE A 154 -5.96 9.31 0.11
C PHE A 154 -5.03 8.85 -1.01
N VAL A 155 -5.29 9.26 -2.25
CA VAL A 155 -4.39 9.04 -3.38
C VAL A 155 -3.01 9.64 -3.10
N VAL A 156 -2.93 10.77 -2.40
CA VAL A 156 -1.65 11.41 -2.01
C VAL A 156 -0.78 10.48 -1.15
N TRP A 157 -1.37 9.57 -0.38
CA TRP A 157 -0.59 8.58 0.39
C TRP A 157 0.02 7.50 -0.50
N LEU A 158 -0.67 7.17 -1.60
CA LEU A 158 -0.22 6.15 -2.54
C LEU A 158 0.80 6.67 -3.55
N VAL A 159 0.75 7.97 -3.91
CA VAL A 159 1.63 8.58 -4.93
C VAL A 159 3.11 8.28 -4.67
N PRO A 160 3.71 8.66 -3.52
CA PRO A 160 5.12 8.38 -3.26
C PRO A 160 5.42 6.88 -3.18
N LEU A 161 4.49 6.09 -2.61
CA LEU A 161 4.67 4.65 -2.50
C LEU A 161 4.61 3.95 -3.86
N ALA A 162 3.70 4.36 -4.74
CA ALA A 162 3.60 3.85 -6.11
C ALA A 162 4.85 4.20 -6.94
N ALA A 163 5.34 5.45 -6.83
CA ALA A 163 6.55 5.88 -7.52
C ALA A 163 7.78 5.07 -7.09
N LEU A 164 7.88 4.68 -5.82
CA LEU A 164 8.97 3.86 -5.30
C LEU A 164 8.78 2.37 -5.58
N ALA A 165 7.55 1.86 -5.48
CA ALA A 165 7.23 0.45 -5.66
C ALA A 165 7.24 0.03 -7.13
N TRP A 166 6.70 0.88 -8.01
CA TRP A 166 6.53 0.60 -9.43
C TRP A 166 6.89 1.81 -10.30
N PRO A 167 8.19 2.18 -10.45
CA PRO A 167 8.64 3.37 -11.18
C PRO A 167 8.51 3.21 -12.70
N ARG A 168 7.26 3.15 -13.20
CA ARG A 168 6.92 3.12 -14.62
C ARG A 168 5.99 4.27 -14.97
N TRP A 169 6.50 5.27 -15.65
CA TRP A 169 5.77 6.49 -15.99
C TRP A 169 4.42 6.23 -16.67
N ARG A 170 4.36 5.28 -17.60
CA ARG A 170 3.11 4.98 -18.32
C ARG A 170 2.02 4.51 -17.37
N ASP A 171 2.32 3.56 -16.49
CA ASP A 171 1.36 3.00 -15.55
C ASP A 171 0.98 4.05 -14.49
N PHE A 172 1.96 4.83 -14.04
CA PHE A 172 1.75 5.90 -13.06
C PHE A 172 0.86 7.02 -13.63
N LEU A 173 1.16 7.53 -14.82
CA LEU A 173 0.38 8.60 -15.45
C LEU A 173 -1.03 8.14 -15.84
N ALA A 174 -1.19 6.89 -16.32
CA ALA A 174 -2.51 6.31 -16.59
C ALA A 174 -3.35 6.25 -15.31
N TRP A 175 -2.77 5.78 -14.20
CA TRP A 175 -3.43 5.79 -12.89
C TRP A 175 -3.79 7.21 -12.46
N GLN A 176 -2.86 8.19 -12.53
CA GLN A 176 -3.12 9.59 -12.16
C GLN A 176 -4.21 10.24 -13.02
N LEU A 177 -4.29 9.90 -14.31
CA LEU A 177 -5.37 10.39 -15.18
C LEU A 177 -6.74 9.86 -14.69
N VAL A 178 -6.83 8.59 -14.34
CA VAL A 178 -8.08 8.00 -13.80
C VAL A 178 -8.45 8.65 -12.46
N GLU A 179 -7.48 8.90 -11.59
CA GLU A 179 -7.71 9.59 -10.31
C GLU A 179 -8.17 11.05 -10.51
N ALA A 180 -7.61 11.75 -11.50
CA ALA A 180 -8.05 13.10 -11.85
C ALA A 180 -9.49 13.12 -12.40
N LEU A 181 -9.85 12.16 -13.24
CA LEU A 181 -11.22 12.00 -13.74
C LEU A 181 -12.20 11.65 -12.61
N HIS A 182 -11.77 10.76 -11.69
CA HIS A 182 -12.55 10.45 -10.49
C HIS A 182 -12.72 11.68 -9.59
N PHE A 183 -11.65 12.47 -9.37
CA PHE A 183 -11.71 13.71 -8.59
C PHE A 183 -12.75 14.69 -9.20
N TRP A 184 -12.72 14.86 -10.51
CA TRP A 184 -13.71 15.70 -11.22
C TRP A 184 -15.12 15.13 -11.03
N ALA A 185 -15.33 13.83 -11.24
CA ALA A 185 -16.64 13.20 -11.16
C ALA A 185 -17.26 13.29 -9.75
N ILE A 186 -16.46 13.14 -8.69
CA ILE A 186 -16.99 13.26 -7.32
C ILE A 186 -17.44 14.69 -7.01
N TRP A 187 -16.71 15.72 -7.49
CA TRP A 187 -17.12 17.10 -7.29
C TRP A 187 -18.37 17.45 -8.09
N MET A 188 -18.50 16.93 -9.30
CA MET A 188 -19.72 17.08 -10.10
C MET A 188 -20.93 16.38 -9.43
N TYR A 189 -20.72 15.19 -8.87
CA TYR A 189 -21.74 14.48 -8.11
C TYR A 189 -22.18 15.23 -6.85
N LEU A 190 -21.24 15.75 -6.08
CA LEU A 190 -21.53 16.57 -4.89
C LEU A 190 -22.22 17.87 -5.24
N TYR A 191 -21.81 18.52 -6.32
CA TYR A 191 -22.43 19.76 -6.79
C TYR A 191 -23.89 19.53 -7.20
N SER A 192 -24.19 18.47 -7.92
CA SER A 192 -25.57 18.15 -8.32
C SER A 192 -26.49 17.76 -7.16
N GLY A 193 -25.93 17.28 -6.05
CA GLY A 193 -26.68 16.98 -4.80
C GLY A 193 -26.86 18.19 -3.88
N SER A 194 -26.30 19.37 -4.22
CA SER A 194 -26.43 20.57 -3.40
C SER A 194 -27.80 21.23 -3.59
N THR A 195 -28.46 21.56 -2.46
CA THR A 195 -29.81 22.18 -2.46
C THR A 195 -29.84 23.61 -3.00
N ASP A 196 -28.69 24.28 -3.07
CA ASP A 196 -28.57 25.67 -3.49
C ASP A 196 -28.56 25.84 -5.01
N VAL A 197 -28.36 24.77 -5.74
CA VAL A 197 -28.36 24.76 -7.20
C VAL A 197 -29.68 24.15 -7.67
N LYS A 198 -30.57 24.99 -8.22
CA LYS A 198 -31.71 24.46 -9.01
C LYS A 198 -31.12 23.65 -10.17
N ALA A 199 -31.06 22.35 -10.01
CA ALA A 199 -30.33 21.45 -10.87
C ALA A 199 -31.00 21.37 -12.25
N GLN A 200 -30.62 22.28 -13.14
CA GLN A 200 -30.88 22.12 -14.56
C GLN A 200 -29.92 21.10 -15.21
N ASN A 201 -28.81 20.79 -14.54
CA ASN A 201 -27.82 19.82 -14.98
C ASN A 201 -27.47 18.87 -13.80
N THR A 202 -28.21 17.82 -13.64
CA THR A 202 -27.87 16.75 -12.69
C THR A 202 -26.75 15.89 -13.28
N PHE A 203 -25.66 15.71 -12.53
CA PHE A 203 -24.63 14.75 -12.92
C PHE A 203 -25.18 13.33 -12.68
N PRO A 204 -25.27 12.47 -13.72
CA PRO A 204 -25.87 11.15 -13.57
C PRO A 204 -25.10 10.27 -12.57
N GLU A 205 -25.81 9.64 -11.64
CA GLU A 205 -25.22 8.74 -10.64
C GLU A 205 -24.39 7.60 -11.26
N ALA A 206 -24.80 7.11 -12.42
CA ALA A 206 -24.08 6.08 -13.16
C ALA A 206 -22.64 6.52 -13.52
N PHE A 207 -22.41 7.78 -13.89
CA PHE A 207 -21.07 8.29 -14.18
C PHE A 207 -20.22 8.39 -12.91
N TYR A 208 -20.82 8.76 -11.78
CA TYR A 208 -20.15 8.71 -10.49
C TYR A 208 -19.74 7.28 -10.12
N VAL A 209 -20.65 6.31 -10.22
CA VAL A 209 -20.37 4.90 -9.95
C VAL A 209 -19.26 4.36 -10.87
N LEU A 210 -19.31 4.68 -12.17
CA LEU A 210 -18.27 4.31 -13.13
C LEU A 210 -16.92 4.93 -12.79
N ALA A 211 -16.89 6.19 -12.36
CA ALA A 211 -15.64 6.85 -11.95
C ALA A 211 -15.05 6.18 -10.68
N VAL A 212 -15.90 5.81 -9.71
CA VAL A 212 -15.49 5.04 -8.54
C VAL A 212 -14.96 3.66 -8.93
N ALA A 213 -15.66 2.93 -9.79
CA ALA A 213 -15.19 1.63 -10.30
C ALA A 213 -13.85 1.76 -11.05
N GLY A 214 -13.69 2.80 -11.85
CA GLY A 214 -12.48 3.08 -12.61
C GLY A 214 -11.27 3.33 -11.72
N HIS A 215 -11.38 4.22 -10.73
CA HIS A 215 -10.24 4.50 -9.83
C HIS A 215 -9.88 3.30 -8.93
N MET A 216 -10.89 2.55 -8.48
CA MET A 216 -10.66 1.30 -7.76
C MET A 216 -9.91 0.28 -8.62
N ALA A 217 -10.33 0.10 -9.88
CA ALA A 217 -9.69 -0.80 -10.83
C ALA A 217 -8.25 -0.36 -11.17
N ALA A 218 -8.03 0.94 -11.35
CA ALA A 218 -6.70 1.48 -11.64
C ALA A 218 -5.73 1.29 -10.46
N THR A 219 -6.20 1.50 -9.23
CA THR A 219 -5.41 1.20 -8.03
C THR A 219 -5.16 -0.31 -7.88
N ALA A 220 -6.18 -1.15 -8.10
CA ALA A 220 -6.05 -2.61 -8.09
C ALA A 220 -5.07 -3.13 -9.17
N TYR A 221 -5.03 -2.49 -10.34
CA TYR A 221 -4.04 -2.79 -11.37
C TYR A 221 -2.61 -2.56 -10.87
N LEU A 222 -2.33 -1.44 -10.21
CA LEU A 222 -1.00 -1.20 -9.62
C LEU A 222 -0.68 -2.21 -8.52
N VAL A 223 -1.66 -2.56 -7.67
CA VAL A 223 -1.51 -3.62 -6.66
C VAL A 223 -1.10 -4.93 -7.33
N TYR A 224 -1.79 -5.33 -8.39
CA TYR A 224 -1.44 -6.52 -9.17
C TYR A 224 -0.01 -6.45 -9.72
N ARG A 225 0.40 -5.33 -10.32
CA ARG A 225 1.75 -5.16 -10.90
C ARG A 225 2.83 -5.28 -9.83
N VAL A 226 2.62 -4.64 -8.67
CA VAL A 226 3.56 -4.69 -7.55
C VAL A 226 3.59 -6.09 -6.92
N ALA A 227 2.43 -6.71 -6.66
CA ALA A 227 2.37 -8.06 -6.11
C ALA A 227 3.06 -9.08 -7.04
N ARG A 228 2.81 -8.97 -8.36
CA ARG A 228 3.49 -9.79 -9.37
C ARG A 228 5.00 -9.59 -9.33
N SER A 229 5.49 -8.37 -9.16
CA SER A 229 6.93 -8.10 -9.10
C SER A 229 7.59 -8.65 -7.82
N VAL A 230 6.82 -8.82 -6.75
CA VAL A 230 7.29 -9.51 -5.54
C VAL A 230 7.38 -11.02 -5.79
N TRP A 231 6.39 -11.59 -6.47
CA TRP A 231 6.34 -13.02 -6.79
C TRP A 231 7.36 -13.42 -7.89
N ASP A 232 7.45 -12.59 -8.93
CA ASP A 232 8.39 -12.74 -10.05
C ASP A 232 9.34 -11.53 -10.11
N PRO A 233 10.49 -11.60 -9.37
CA PRO A 233 11.44 -10.50 -9.28
C PRO A 233 12.04 -10.06 -10.62
N GLY A 234 12.01 -10.91 -11.65
CA GLY A 234 12.42 -10.57 -13.01
C GLY A 234 11.54 -9.52 -13.67
N THR A 235 10.32 -9.29 -13.16
CA THR A 235 9.40 -8.24 -13.66
C THR A 235 9.57 -6.90 -12.93
N ASP A 236 10.32 -6.85 -11.83
CA ASP A 236 10.53 -5.65 -11.03
C ASP A 236 11.38 -4.61 -11.77
N PRO A 237 10.86 -3.41 -12.07
CA PRO A 237 11.59 -2.41 -12.82
C PRO A 237 12.85 -1.91 -12.12
N VAL A 238 12.90 -1.91 -10.78
CA VAL A 238 14.06 -1.48 -9.99
C VAL A 238 15.18 -2.53 -10.08
N ARG A 239 14.83 -3.80 -10.00
CA ARG A 239 15.79 -4.90 -10.10
C ARG A 239 16.34 -5.08 -11.51
N ARG A 240 15.54 -4.75 -12.52
CA ARG A 240 16.00 -4.78 -13.94
C ARG A 240 17.14 -3.81 -14.23
N VAL A 241 17.26 -2.74 -13.45
CA VAL A 241 18.38 -1.77 -13.56
C VAL A 241 19.51 -2.06 -12.56
N GLY A 242 19.55 -3.27 -11.99
CA GLY A 242 20.64 -3.73 -11.12
C GLY A 242 20.53 -3.28 -9.67
N GLN A 243 19.40 -2.68 -9.24
CA GLN A 243 19.21 -2.28 -7.84
C GLN A 243 18.36 -3.31 -7.10
N GLU A 244 18.82 -3.79 -5.94
CA GLU A 244 18.05 -4.77 -5.17
C GLU A 244 16.91 -4.12 -4.36
N ASP A 245 17.23 -3.23 -3.45
CA ASP A 245 16.25 -2.51 -2.63
C ASP A 245 16.84 -1.21 -2.10
N PRO A 246 16.67 -0.08 -2.82
CA PRO A 246 17.23 1.21 -2.40
C PRO A 246 16.70 1.70 -1.04
N GLN A 247 15.54 1.22 -0.62
CA GLN A 247 14.87 1.59 0.64
C GLN A 247 15.11 0.58 1.77
N ALA A 248 15.94 -0.46 1.56
CA ALA A 248 16.14 -1.53 2.54
C ALA A 248 16.62 -1.06 3.91
N GLY A 249 17.36 0.06 3.98
CA GLY A 249 17.83 0.62 5.24
C GLY A 249 18.59 -0.41 6.08
N PRO A 250 18.16 -0.70 7.33
CA PRO A 250 18.82 -1.66 8.22
C PRO A 250 18.75 -3.12 7.74
N PHE A 251 17.92 -3.41 6.74
CA PHE A 251 17.82 -4.73 6.13
C PHE A 251 18.73 -4.89 4.90
N ALA A 252 19.38 -3.83 4.45
CA ALA A 252 20.37 -3.92 3.37
C ALA A 252 21.50 -4.88 3.72
N GLY A 253 22.03 -5.59 2.71
CA GLY A 253 23.15 -6.53 2.89
C GLY A 253 22.86 -7.71 3.84
N ALA A 254 21.60 -8.06 4.10
CA ALA A 254 21.28 -9.26 4.85
C ALA A 254 21.60 -10.47 3.97
N GLU A 255 22.66 -11.20 4.34
CA GLU A 255 23.21 -12.32 3.55
C GLU A 255 22.32 -13.57 3.54
N ARG A 256 21.48 -13.74 4.54
CA ARG A 256 20.64 -14.95 4.71
C ARG A 256 19.18 -14.61 4.81
N ASP A 257 18.39 -15.33 4.05
CA ASP A 257 16.97 -15.46 4.23
C ASP A 257 16.73 -16.73 5.09
N PRO A 258 16.35 -16.61 6.38
CA PRO A 258 16.24 -17.75 7.27
C PRO A 258 15.08 -18.69 6.92
N LEU A 259 14.15 -18.22 6.07
CA LEU A 259 13.03 -19.06 5.67
C LEU A 259 13.46 -20.04 4.57
N PRO A 260 13.13 -21.34 4.72
CA PRO A 260 13.44 -22.33 3.70
C PRO A 260 12.73 -21.96 2.40
N ARG A 261 13.49 -21.94 1.30
CA ARG A 261 12.92 -21.82 -0.03
C ARG A 261 12.12 -23.09 -0.29
N LEU A 262 10.81 -22.97 -0.43
CA LEU A 262 9.99 -24.09 -0.83
C LEU A 262 10.35 -24.44 -2.29
N PRO A 263 10.69 -25.70 -2.62
CA PRO A 263 11.28 -26.08 -3.92
C PRO A 263 10.36 -25.80 -5.11
N TRP A 264 9.08 -25.58 -4.90
CA TRP A 264 8.06 -25.28 -5.92
C TRP A 264 7.75 -23.79 -6.07
N ILE A 265 8.25 -22.94 -5.15
CA ILE A 265 8.00 -21.51 -5.15
C ILE A 265 9.19 -20.81 -5.79
N GLY A 266 8.99 -20.40 -7.03
CA GLY A 266 9.93 -19.65 -7.84
C GLY A 266 10.86 -20.52 -8.66
N ARG A 267 10.69 -20.48 -9.99
CA ARG A 267 11.72 -20.97 -10.90
C ARG A 267 13.00 -20.21 -10.59
N PRO A 268 14.15 -20.91 -10.44
CA PRO A 268 15.42 -20.22 -10.34
C PRO A 268 15.55 -19.33 -11.58
N LEU A 269 15.84 -18.04 -11.35
CA LEU A 269 16.23 -17.16 -12.44
C LEU A 269 17.38 -17.88 -13.16
N ARG A 270 17.19 -18.26 -14.44
CA ARG A 270 18.31 -18.65 -15.28
C ARG A 270 19.30 -17.49 -15.20
N HIS A 271 20.44 -17.71 -14.59
CA HIS A 271 21.61 -16.93 -14.90
C HIS A 271 21.84 -17.13 -16.38
N ASP A 272 21.43 -16.17 -17.20
CA ASP A 272 21.92 -16.04 -18.53
C ASP A 272 23.42 -15.81 -18.36
N GLY A 273 24.18 -16.81 -18.81
CA GLY A 273 25.62 -16.91 -18.55
C GLY A 273 26.40 -15.84 -19.31
N SER A 274 26.33 -14.62 -18.83
CA SER A 274 27.36 -13.61 -19.05
C SER A 274 28.35 -13.70 -17.88
N GLU A 275 29.14 -14.78 -17.86
CA GLU A 275 30.45 -14.71 -17.22
C GLU A 275 31.20 -13.51 -17.79
N PRO A 276 31.75 -12.61 -16.99
CA PRO A 276 32.72 -11.66 -17.47
C PRO A 276 33.90 -12.52 -17.98
N LEU A 277 34.20 -12.44 -19.29
CA LEU A 277 35.42 -12.93 -19.87
C LEU A 277 36.58 -12.39 -19.04
N HIS A 278 37.11 -13.21 -18.13
CA HIS A 278 38.44 -13.02 -17.63
C HIS A 278 39.35 -13.14 -18.84
N GLN A 279 39.76 -11.99 -19.38
CA GLN A 279 40.92 -11.91 -20.24
C GLN A 279 42.12 -12.38 -19.39
N THR A 280 42.49 -13.64 -19.54
CA THR A 280 43.81 -14.13 -19.17
C THR A 280 44.79 -13.37 -20.07
N VAL A 281 45.37 -12.32 -19.52
CA VAL A 281 46.57 -11.73 -20.12
C VAL A 281 47.66 -12.77 -20.00
N ASP A 282 48.02 -13.36 -21.16
CA ASP A 282 49.13 -14.27 -21.30
C ASP A 282 50.48 -13.45 -21.16
N PRO A 283 51.30 -13.75 -20.15
CA PRO A 283 52.54 -12.98 -19.91
C PRO A 283 53.69 -13.37 -20.81
N SER A 284 53.48 -14.14 -21.89
CA SER A 284 54.57 -14.72 -22.65
C SER A 284 54.90 -14.07 -24.00
N SER A 285 54.44 -12.84 -24.31
CA SER A 285 54.79 -12.13 -25.54
C SER A 285 55.67 -10.89 -25.35
N SER A 286 56.73 -11.00 -24.55
CA SER A 286 57.81 -10.01 -24.56
C SER A 286 59.15 -10.70 -24.62
N ALA A 287 59.59 -11.08 -25.85
CA ALA A 287 61.02 -11.32 -26.19
C ALA A 287 61.26 -11.08 -27.67
N ALA A 288 61.97 -9.98 -27.91
CA ALA A 288 63.03 -9.74 -28.85
C ALA A 288 62.73 -9.66 -30.37
N PRO A 289 63.71 -9.06 -31.15
CA PRO A 289 64.81 -8.18 -30.74
C PRO A 289 64.60 -6.74 -31.22
#